data_cdfa165fe31fdb3527e86b6222236cd6
#
_entry.id   cdfa165fe31fdb3527e86b6222236cd6
#
_cell.length_a   1.000
_cell.length_b   1.000
_cell.length_c   1.000
_cell.angle_alpha   90.00
_cell.angle_beta   90.00
_cell.angle_gamma   90.00
#
_symmetry.space_group_name_H-M   'P 1'
#
loop_
_entity.id
_entity.type
_entity.pdbx_description
1 polymer ?
#
loop_
_entity_poly.entity_id
_entity_poly.type
_entity_poly.pdbx_seq_one_letter_code
_entity_poly.pdbx_strand_id
1 'polypeptide(L)'
;MPHGGRKMLDRPQGLCYNRIVHILISNSIWLRKLNSSIKTSDLRSTSISPIIFGIKKSKAEELGFVNKKVYTKDILNKIKSNELSFSIANPITTNSGASAYLEILSNLAGNPDVLKSSHLKDKTLKNELKSFFKGIKRTSGDETFLESSFVNGDYDAAFTYESSIININKQLEKEGKETLYAVYPVDGVAISDNPFVFIDNKNEKKKEIFNSIQEYLLSGEGQQILLNSGRRTWYGGVNNNAPKDIFNPNWGINTTEYISPIKYPSLAVINEALVLYQTEFRKPVHVVFCLDYSGSMYGSGIKELTNAMEYILTSTDLTVSFNDKDKIDIVPFGTRVLDIWSTSKGLSKNDLLNKIKYQQLSETTALYYAAIEGLDILSKENNTEYVSSIVLMTDGLANVGTFRELKNKYESINKEIPIYSITFGDADESELLEISELTNGKVFDGRTNLTAAFKKVRGYN
;
A
#
# COMPACT_ATOMS: atom_id res chain seq x y z
N MET A 1 30.92 -1.02 24.46
CA MET A 1 29.65 -1.74 24.62
C MET A 1 29.02 -1.81 23.24
N PRO A 2 28.72 -2.96 22.67
CA PRO A 2 28.27 -3.08 21.28
C PRO A 2 26.76 -2.84 21.20
N HIS A 3 26.36 -1.92 20.33
CA HIS A 3 24.98 -1.70 19.94
C HIS A 3 24.49 -2.91 19.12
N GLY A 4 23.53 -3.64 19.67
CA GLY A 4 22.86 -4.72 18.97
C GLY A 4 21.84 -4.19 17.96
N GLY A 5 22.25 -4.13 16.70
CA GLY A 5 21.33 -3.92 15.59
C GLY A 5 20.37 -5.10 15.49
N ARG A 6 19.09 -4.87 15.73
CA ARG A 6 18.02 -5.82 15.39
C ARG A 6 17.90 -5.86 13.87
N LYS A 7 18.41 -6.92 13.26
CA LYS A 7 18.04 -7.28 11.88
C LYS A 7 16.52 -7.48 11.84
N MET A 8 15.80 -6.58 11.18
CA MET A 8 14.44 -6.86 10.75
C MET A 8 14.51 -8.03 9.75
N LEU A 9 13.94 -9.15 10.14
CA LEU A 9 13.74 -10.28 9.25
C LEU A 9 12.71 -9.86 8.19
N ASP A 10 13.18 -9.61 6.98
CA ASP A 10 12.34 -9.57 5.78
C ASP A 10 11.57 -10.89 5.69
N ARG A 11 10.27 -10.84 5.95
CA ARG A 11 9.38 -11.96 5.64
C ARG A 11 8.97 -11.82 4.18
N PRO A 12 9.32 -12.76 3.33
CA PRO A 12 8.93 -12.72 1.93
C PRO A 12 7.41 -12.83 1.83
N GLN A 13 6.74 -11.78 1.38
CA GLN A 13 5.41 -11.88 0.79
C GLN A 13 5.58 -12.49 -0.60
N GLY A 14 5.76 -13.79 -0.65
CA GLY A 14 5.92 -14.52 -1.90
C GLY A 14 5.60 -15.98 -1.67
N LEU A 15 4.92 -16.58 -2.60
CA LEU A 15 4.81 -18.01 -2.73
C LEU A 15 6.18 -18.68 -2.52
N CYS A 16 6.45 -19.22 -1.35
CA CYS A 16 7.61 -20.06 -1.12
C CYS A 16 7.45 -21.37 -1.91
N TYR A 17 7.95 -21.38 -3.12
CA TYR A 17 8.21 -22.61 -3.86
C TYR A 17 9.52 -23.21 -3.31
N ASN A 18 9.43 -24.05 -2.31
CA ASN A 18 10.20 -25.26 -2.10
C ASN A 18 10.20 -25.76 -0.62
N ARG A 19 9.68 -26.95 -0.47
CA ARG A 19 9.98 -27.95 0.57
C ARG A 19 9.32 -27.93 1.95
N ILE A 20 8.32 -27.12 2.27
CA ILE A 20 7.59 -27.31 3.56
C ILE A 20 6.11 -27.04 3.31
N VAL A 21 5.23 -27.71 4.05
CA VAL A 21 3.78 -27.54 4.07
C VAL A 21 3.35 -26.21 3.48
N HIS A 22 2.74 -26.22 2.28
CA HIS A 22 2.25 -24.99 1.67
C HIS A 22 1.00 -24.56 2.43
N ILE A 23 1.18 -23.66 3.37
CA ILE A 23 0.12 -23.06 4.16
C ILE A 23 -0.10 -21.68 3.58
N LEU A 24 -1.25 -21.43 2.99
CA LEU A 24 -1.70 -20.10 2.62
C LEU A 24 -2.54 -19.55 3.78
N ILE A 25 -2.02 -18.53 4.46
CA ILE A 25 -2.83 -17.61 5.24
C ILE A 25 -3.11 -16.45 4.32
N SER A 26 -4.24 -16.49 3.65
CA SER A 26 -4.65 -15.47 2.70
C SER A 26 -6.12 -15.19 2.90
N ASN A 27 -6.48 -13.96 2.67
CA ASN A 27 -7.87 -13.54 2.74
C ASN A 27 -8.70 -14.16 1.60
N SER A 28 -9.98 -14.38 1.84
CA SER A 28 -10.90 -15.05 0.93
C SER A 28 -10.99 -14.43 -0.47
N ILE A 29 -10.80 -13.11 -0.61
CA ILE A 29 -10.80 -12.45 -1.91
C ILE A 29 -9.67 -12.97 -2.81
N TRP A 30 -8.47 -13.12 -2.26
CA TRP A 30 -7.31 -13.59 -3.03
C TRP A 30 -7.34 -15.09 -3.30
N LEU A 31 -7.89 -15.88 -2.37
CA LEU A 31 -8.11 -17.30 -2.59
C LEU A 31 -9.02 -17.57 -3.80
N ARG A 32 -10.00 -16.70 -4.03
CA ARG A 32 -10.87 -16.79 -5.22
C ARG A 32 -10.15 -16.51 -6.54
N LYS A 33 -8.98 -15.86 -6.49
CA LYS A 33 -8.11 -15.59 -7.65
C LYS A 33 -7.06 -16.70 -7.88
N LEU A 34 -6.96 -17.70 -7.01
CA LEU A 34 -6.03 -18.81 -7.22
C LEU A 34 -6.37 -19.55 -8.50
N ASN A 35 -5.32 -19.94 -9.21
CA ASN A 35 -5.45 -20.73 -10.42
C ASN A 35 -6.20 -22.05 -10.12
N SER A 36 -7.16 -22.41 -10.96
CA SER A 36 -7.97 -23.64 -10.84
C SER A 36 -7.15 -24.94 -10.84
N SER A 37 -5.87 -24.88 -11.23
CA SER A 37 -4.93 -26.00 -11.14
C SER A 37 -4.43 -26.30 -9.71
N ILE A 38 -4.57 -25.35 -8.78
CA ILE A 38 -4.16 -25.52 -7.38
C ILE A 38 -5.32 -26.16 -6.61
N LYS A 39 -5.14 -27.41 -6.19
CA LYS A 39 -6.10 -28.10 -5.35
C LYS A 39 -5.93 -27.67 -3.89
N THR A 40 -7.03 -27.26 -3.29
CA THR A 40 -7.08 -26.85 -1.89
C THR A 40 -8.12 -27.68 -1.14
N SER A 41 -7.85 -27.98 0.14
CA SER A 41 -8.79 -28.63 1.05
C SER A 41 -8.72 -28.02 2.45
N ASP A 42 -9.66 -28.40 3.30
CA ASP A 42 -9.68 -28.10 4.74
C ASP A 42 -9.55 -26.60 5.06
N LEU A 43 -10.21 -25.75 4.25
CA LEU A 43 -10.25 -24.33 4.45
C LEU A 43 -11.12 -23.98 5.67
N ARG A 44 -10.52 -23.33 6.68
CA ARG A 44 -11.22 -22.74 7.81
C ARG A 44 -10.70 -21.36 8.12
N SER A 45 -11.58 -20.40 8.43
CA SER A 45 -11.16 -19.13 8.98
C SER A 45 -10.62 -19.32 10.40
N THR A 46 -9.47 -18.75 10.71
CA THR A 46 -8.84 -18.82 12.04
C THR A 46 -9.10 -17.59 12.89
N SER A 47 -9.31 -16.45 12.26
CA SER A 47 -9.64 -15.18 12.91
C SER A 47 -10.26 -14.22 11.88
N ILE A 48 -10.85 -13.16 12.37
CA ILE A 48 -11.31 -12.06 11.51
C ILE A 48 -10.76 -10.73 11.98
N SER A 49 -10.73 -9.75 11.07
CA SER A 49 -10.51 -8.34 11.38
C SER A 49 -11.39 -7.50 10.46
N PRO A 50 -12.31 -6.67 10.99
CA PRO A 50 -13.08 -5.77 10.17
C PRO A 50 -12.17 -4.69 9.57
N ILE A 51 -12.51 -4.20 8.38
CA ILE A 51 -11.96 -2.96 7.83
C ILE A 51 -12.70 -1.82 8.50
N ILE A 52 -11.98 -0.85 9.04
CA ILE A 52 -12.56 0.28 9.73
C ILE A 52 -11.85 1.58 9.36
N PHE A 53 -12.47 2.70 9.66
CA PHE A 53 -11.86 4.00 9.48
C PHE A 53 -11.20 4.45 10.78
N GLY A 54 -9.84 4.37 10.82
CA GLY A 54 -9.04 4.93 11.90
C GLY A 54 -8.72 6.39 11.63
N ILE A 55 -8.93 7.27 12.60
CA ILE A 55 -8.69 8.72 12.47
C ILE A 55 -8.08 9.27 13.75
N LYS A 56 -7.14 10.23 13.68
CA LYS A 56 -6.60 10.91 14.87
C LYS A 56 -7.75 11.35 15.78
N LYS A 57 -7.62 11.12 17.08
CA LYS A 57 -8.72 11.33 18.03
C LYS A 57 -9.18 12.78 18.06
N SER A 58 -8.24 13.73 18.07
CA SER A 58 -8.56 15.17 17.99
C SER A 58 -9.34 15.52 16.72
N LYS A 59 -8.98 14.90 15.59
CA LYS A 59 -9.69 15.11 14.33
C LYS A 59 -11.08 14.45 14.33
N ALA A 60 -11.23 13.28 14.96
CA ALA A 60 -12.55 12.66 15.16
C ALA A 60 -13.47 13.51 16.02
N GLU A 61 -12.94 14.15 17.06
CA GLU A 61 -13.67 15.10 17.92
C GLU A 61 -14.08 16.35 17.13
N GLU A 62 -13.16 16.97 16.38
CA GLU A 62 -13.42 18.13 15.52
C GLU A 62 -14.53 17.85 14.50
N LEU A 63 -14.50 16.67 13.86
CA LEU A 63 -15.50 16.28 12.86
C LEU A 63 -16.82 15.75 13.45
N GLY A 64 -16.89 15.57 14.77
CA GLY A 64 -18.08 15.09 15.48
C GLY A 64 -18.32 13.59 15.29
N PHE A 65 -17.29 12.78 15.09
CA PHE A 65 -17.38 11.33 14.88
C PHE A 65 -17.33 10.52 16.19
N VAL A 66 -16.77 11.10 17.26
CA VAL A 66 -16.64 10.40 18.54
C VAL A 66 -17.99 10.08 19.15
N ASN A 67 -18.23 8.81 19.49
CA ASN A 67 -19.49 8.30 20.06
C ASN A 67 -20.74 8.62 19.21
N LYS A 68 -20.56 8.66 17.88
CA LYS A 68 -21.66 8.90 16.93
C LYS A 68 -21.77 7.76 15.93
N LYS A 69 -22.98 7.58 15.39
CA LYS A 69 -23.19 6.74 14.21
C LYS A 69 -22.69 7.50 12.98
N VAL A 70 -21.66 6.99 12.34
CA VAL A 70 -21.03 7.59 11.16
C VAL A 70 -21.34 6.71 9.95
N TYR A 71 -21.85 7.32 8.88
CA TYR A 71 -22.06 6.68 7.61
C TYR A 71 -20.89 6.98 6.67
N THR A 72 -20.63 6.12 5.71
CA THR A 72 -19.62 6.38 4.67
C THR A 72 -19.86 7.70 3.94
N LYS A 73 -21.13 8.12 3.83
CA LYS A 73 -21.51 9.40 3.24
C LYS A 73 -21.11 10.61 4.10
N ASP A 74 -21.05 10.46 5.42
CA ASP A 74 -20.57 11.52 6.32
C ASP A 74 -19.07 11.75 6.09
N ILE A 75 -18.31 10.65 5.97
CA ILE A 75 -16.88 10.71 5.61
C ILE A 75 -16.70 11.39 4.24
N LEU A 76 -17.50 10.99 3.23
CA LEU A 76 -17.47 11.62 1.90
C LEU A 76 -17.74 13.14 1.97
N ASN A 77 -18.70 13.57 2.79
CA ASN A 77 -19.02 15.00 2.93
C ASN A 77 -17.84 15.77 3.52
N LYS A 78 -17.13 15.22 4.50
CA LYS A 78 -15.92 15.82 5.07
C LYS A 78 -14.74 15.86 4.08
N ILE A 79 -14.64 14.88 3.19
CA ILE A 79 -13.67 14.91 2.10
C ILE A 79 -14.03 16.01 1.08
N LYS A 80 -15.32 16.13 0.71
CA LYS A 80 -15.78 17.16 -0.24
C LYS A 80 -15.57 18.60 0.26
N SER A 81 -15.66 18.81 1.56
CA SER A 81 -15.39 20.12 2.20
C SER A 81 -13.90 20.38 2.44
N ASN A 82 -13.00 19.47 2.04
CA ASN A 82 -11.55 19.49 2.28
C ASN A 82 -11.17 19.53 3.78
N GLU A 83 -12.07 19.04 4.66
CA GLU A 83 -11.81 18.92 6.08
C GLU A 83 -11.08 17.61 6.43
N LEU A 84 -11.09 16.63 5.52
CA LEU A 84 -10.58 15.30 5.76
C LEU A 84 -9.83 14.75 4.54
N SER A 85 -8.65 14.21 4.80
CA SER A 85 -7.92 13.34 3.87
C SER A 85 -7.57 12.03 4.55
N PHE A 86 -7.29 10.99 3.77
CA PHE A 86 -7.00 9.67 4.31
C PHE A 86 -5.99 8.91 3.46
N SER A 87 -5.43 7.87 4.05
CA SER A 87 -4.57 6.90 3.38
C SER A 87 -5.23 5.52 3.35
N ILE A 88 -4.82 4.70 2.41
CA ILE A 88 -5.36 3.35 2.18
C ILE A 88 -4.25 2.47 1.61
N ALA A 89 -4.24 1.19 1.96
CA ALA A 89 -3.43 0.24 1.22
C ALA A 89 -3.97 0.09 -0.22
N ASN A 90 -3.10 -0.18 -1.17
CA ASN A 90 -3.47 -0.15 -2.61
C ASN A 90 -4.54 -1.22 -2.93
N PRO A 91 -5.72 -0.84 -3.44
CA PRO A 91 -6.81 -1.77 -3.73
C PRO A 91 -6.48 -2.84 -4.79
N ILE A 92 -5.49 -2.58 -5.65
CA ILE A 92 -5.11 -3.50 -6.73
C ILE A 92 -4.15 -4.58 -6.23
N THR A 93 -3.28 -4.25 -5.27
CA THR A 93 -2.17 -5.13 -4.85
C THR A 93 -2.33 -5.69 -3.45
N THR A 94 -3.20 -5.12 -2.61
CA THR A 94 -3.39 -5.53 -1.22
C THR A 94 -4.82 -5.99 -0.95
N ASN A 95 -4.98 -6.84 0.05
CA ASN A 95 -6.30 -7.30 0.44
C ASN A 95 -7.09 -6.27 1.24
N SER A 96 -6.47 -5.59 2.19
CA SER A 96 -7.12 -4.53 2.97
C SER A 96 -7.59 -3.40 2.09
N GLY A 97 -6.76 -2.97 1.13
CA GLY A 97 -7.14 -1.96 0.15
C GLY A 97 -8.33 -2.39 -0.72
N ALA A 98 -8.31 -3.63 -1.24
CA ALA A 98 -9.43 -4.17 -2.00
C ALA A 98 -10.72 -4.26 -1.17
N SER A 99 -10.60 -4.71 0.08
CA SER A 99 -11.74 -4.81 1.02
C SER A 99 -12.31 -3.43 1.37
N ALA A 100 -11.44 -2.47 1.69
CA ALA A 100 -11.84 -1.10 1.98
C ALA A 100 -12.52 -0.44 0.76
N TYR A 101 -11.97 -0.64 -0.44
CA TYR A 101 -12.60 -0.14 -1.65
C TYR A 101 -14.00 -0.74 -1.88
N LEU A 102 -14.15 -2.07 -1.70
CA LEU A 102 -15.44 -2.74 -1.85
C LEU A 102 -16.45 -2.33 -0.78
N GLU A 103 -15.99 -2.03 0.44
CA GLU A 103 -16.80 -1.45 1.51
C GLU A 103 -17.34 -0.08 1.11
N ILE A 104 -16.46 0.85 0.76
CA ILE A 104 -16.81 2.20 0.34
C ILE A 104 -17.79 2.15 -0.85
N LEU A 105 -17.49 1.31 -1.85
CA LEU A 105 -18.32 1.12 -3.03
C LEU A 105 -19.71 0.58 -2.66
N SER A 106 -19.80 -0.44 -1.80
CA SER A 106 -21.06 -1.02 -1.34
C SER A 106 -21.92 -0.01 -0.59
N ASN A 107 -21.30 0.72 0.33
CA ASN A 107 -22.00 1.69 1.17
C ASN A 107 -22.53 2.88 0.36
N LEU A 108 -21.71 3.43 -0.55
CA LEU A 108 -22.15 4.51 -1.44
C LEU A 108 -23.20 4.05 -2.48
N ALA A 109 -23.23 2.76 -2.81
CA ALA A 109 -24.30 2.16 -3.62
C ALA A 109 -25.61 1.92 -2.83
N GLY A 110 -25.68 2.33 -1.56
CA GLY A 110 -26.83 2.14 -0.69
C GLY A 110 -26.86 0.78 0.01
N ASN A 111 -25.72 0.14 0.16
CA ASN A 111 -25.53 -1.17 0.79
C ASN A 111 -26.52 -2.25 0.26
N PRO A 112 -26.52 -2.55 -1.03
CA PRO A 112 -27.39 -3.58 -1.60
C PRO A 112 -27.03 -4.95 -1.01
N ASP A 113 -27.98 -5.90 -1.03
CA ASP A 113 -27.70 -7.28 -0.59
C ASP A 113 -26.42 -7.86 -1.18
N VAL A 114 -26.16 -7.59 -2.45
CA VAL A 114 -24.91 -7.92 -3.16
C VAL A 114 -24.70 -6.92 -4.29
N LEU A 115 -23.48 -6.38 -4.41
CA LEU A 115 -23.10 -5.55 -5.56
C LEU A 115 -23.20 -6.33 -6.88
N LYS A 116 -23.72 -5.66 -7.91
CA LYS A 116 -23.86 -6.18 -9.29
C LYS A 116 -23.19 -5.22 -10.27
N SER A 117 -22.85 -5.70 -11.48
CA SER A 117 -22.31 -4.85 -12.55
C SER A 117 -23.21 -3.66 -12.91
N SER A 118 -24.53 -3.78 -12.69
CA SER A 118 -25.46 -2.66 -12.89
C SER A 118 -25.20 -1.48 -11.98
N HIS A 119 -24.84 -1.72 -10.70
CA HIS A 119 -24.49 -0.66 -9.77
C HIS A 119 -23.21 0.07 -10.22
N LEU A 120 -22.24 -0.64 -10.77
CA LEU A 120 -20.99 -0.07 -11.26
C LEU A 120 -21.16 0.87 -12.47
N LYS A 121 -22.31 0.84 -13.12
CA LYS A 121 -22.66 1.71 -14.25
C LYS A 121 -23.39 2.98 -13.85
N ASP A 122 -23.82 3.10 -12.57
CA ASP A 122 -24.52 4.27 -12.06
C ASP A 122 -23.61 5.50 -12.07
N LYS A 123 -24.05 6.58 -12.73
CA LYS A 123 -23.27 7.82 -12.88
C LYS A 123 -23.11 8.58 -11.56
N THR A 124 -24.13 8.55 -10.71
CA THR A 124 -24.11 9.25 -9.43
C THR A 124 -23.11 8.57 -8.50
N LEU A 125 -23.17 7.24 -8.40
CA LEU A 125 -22.21 6.44 -7.64
C LEU A 125 -20.77 6.66 -8.12
N LYS A 126 -20.55 6.65 -9.45
CA LYS A 126 -19.23 6.91 -10.03
C LYS A 126 -18.68 8.30 -9.63
N ASN A 127 -19.53 9.32 -9.62
CA ASN A 127 -19.13 10.67 -9.23
C ASN A 127 -18.85 10.77 -7.73
N GLU A 128 -19.63 10.08 -6.89
CA GLU A 128 -19.37 10.00 -5.45
C GLU A 128 -18.03 9.29 -5.16
N LEU A 129 -17.76 8.17 -5.83
CA LEU A 129 -16.48 7.45 -5.71
C LEU A 129 -15.29 8.31 -6.16
N LYS A 130 -15.40 9.01 -7.31
CA LYS A 130 -14.36 9.95 -7.74
C LYS A 130 -14.10 11.03 -6.69
N SER A 131 -15.17 11.56 -6.08
CA SER A 131 -15.04 12.56 -5.02
C SER A 131 -14.42 11.96 -3.75
N PHE A 132 -14.78 10.72 -3.39
CA PHE A 132 -14.22 10.04 -2.23
C PHE A 132 -12.72 9.82 -2.37
N PHE A 133 -12.29 9.26 -3.50
CA PHE A 133 -10.88 8.95 -3.75
C PHE A 133 -10.00 10.17 -4.05
N LYS A 134 -10.57 11.34 -4.31
CA LYS A 134 -9.81 12.61 -4.28
C LYS A 134 -9.22 12.92 -2.90
N GLY A 135 -9.88 12.45 -1.83
CA GLY A 135 -9.38 12.60 -0.47
C GLY A 135 -8.16 11.73 -0.13
N ILE A 136 -7.75 10.84 -1.02
CA ILE A 136 -6.54 10.06 -0.80
C ILE A 136 -5.32 10.99 -0.78
N LYS A 137 -4.59 10.95 0.35
CA LYS A 137 -3.29 11.59 0.49
C LYS A 137 -2.20 10.70 -0.12
N ARG A 138 -2.26 9.39 0.17
CA ARG A 138 -1.29 8.40 -0.31
C ARG A 138 -1.90 6.99 -0.32
N THR A 139 -1.42 6.12 -1.21
CA THR A 139 -1.63 4.67 -1.12
C THR A 139 -0.39 3.97 -0.61
N SER A 140 -0.56 2.85 0.10
CA SER A 140 0.54 2.00 0.56
C SER A 140 0.53 0.66 -0.16
N GLY A 141 1.70 0.18 -0.55
CA GLY A 141 1.86 -1.12 -1.19
C GLY A 141 1.73 -2.30 -0.22
N ASP A 142 1.82 -2.06 1.08
CA ASP A 142 1.61 -3.07 2.14
C ASP A 142 1.12 -2.44 3.45
N GLU A 143 0.57 -3.29 4.35
CA GLU A 143 0.04 -2.87 5.63
C GLU A 143 1.11 -2.37 6.60
N THR A 144 2.27 -3.02 6.64
CA THR A 144 3.34 -2.66 7.56
C THR A 144 3.84 -1.24 7.30
N PHE A 145 3.95 -0.87 6.03
CA PHE A 145 4.33 0.47 5.65
C PHE A 145 3.22 1.49 5.97
N LEU A 146 1.94 1.13 5.78
CA LEU A 146 0.83 1.98 6.18
C LEU A 146 0.85 2.23 7.69
N GLU A 147 1.05 1.18 8.51
CA GLU A 147 1.14 1.28 9.98
C GLU A 147 2.31 2.19 10.39
N SER A 148 3.52 1.99 9.84
CA SER A 148 4.68 2.81 10.18
C SER A 148 4.52 4.28 9.80
N SER A 149 3.84 4.57 8.68
CA SER A 149 3.57 5.95 8.23
C SER A 149 2.70 6.72 9.22
N PHE A 150 1.77 6.04 9.91
CA PHE A 150 0.97 6.67 10.98
C PHE A 150 1.79 6.95 12.23
N VAL A 151 2.67 6.04 12.62
CA VAL A 151 3.55 6.23 13.78
C VAL A 151 4.52 7.41 13.54
N ASN A 152 4.96 7.59 12.31
CA ASN A 152 5.83 8.71 11.91
C ASN A 152 5.09 10.07 11.78
N GLY A 153 3.77 10.10 11.85
CA GLY A 153 3.05 11.32 12.15
C GLY A 153 2.36 12.05 11.00
N ASP A 154 2.35 11.52 9.77
CA ASP A 154 2.00 12.32 8.59
C ASP A 154 0.55 12.17 8.10
N TYR A 155 -0.24 11.27 8.68
CA TYR A 155 -1.60 11.00 8.23
C TYR A 155 -2.64 11.21 9.33
N ASP A 156 -3.80 11.75 8.95
CA ASP A 156 -4.90 11.99 9.89
C ASP A 156 -5.82 10.77 9.99
N ALA A 157 -5.97 10.02 8.90
CA ALA A 157 -6.91 8.90 8.86
C ALA A 157 -6.51 7.82 7.84
N ALA A 158 -7.01 6.59 8.05
CA ALA A 158 -6.91 5.48 7.09
C ALA A 158 -8.11 4.54 7.16
N PHE A 159 -8.44 3.92 6.01
CA PHE A 159 -9.20 2.67 5.98
C PHE A 159 -8.25 1.49 6.04
N THR A 160 -8.31 0.71 7.11
CA THR A 160 -7.45 -0.47 7.31
C THR A 160 -8.08 -1.45 8.30
N TYR A 161 -7.37 -2.54 8.63
CA TYR A 161 -7.84 -3.51 9.61
C TYR A 161 -7.96 -2.92 11.01
N GLU A 162 -8.99 -3.33 11.76
CA GLU A 162 -9.09 -3.04 13.19
C GLU A 162 -7.81 -3.45 13.93
N SER A 163 -7.26 -4.63 13.59
CA SER A 163 -6.00 -5.08 14.18
C SER A 163 -4.81 -4.16 13.87
N SER A 164 -4.77 -3.53 12.70
CA SER A 164 -3.76 -2.54 12.35
C SER A 164 -3.92 -1.26 13.17
N ILE A 165 -5.16 -0.77 13.36
CA ILE A 165 -5.41 0.38 14.24
C ILE A 165 -4.97 0.10 15.68
N ILE A 166 -5.25 -1.11 16.19
CA ILE A 166 -4.77 -1.55 17.51
C ILE A 166 -3.23 -1.51 17.59
N ASN A 167 -2.54 -2.03 16.57
CA ASN A 167 -1.08 -2.04 16.53
C ASN A 167 -0.49 -0.62 16.48
N ILE A 168 -1.04 0.25 15.62
CA ILE A 168 -0.66 1.65 15.51
C ILE A 168 -0.81 2.33 16.88
N ASN A 169 -1.97 2.19 17.51
CA ASN A 169 -2.25 2.83 18.80
C ASN A 169 -1.32 2.39 19.91
N LYS A 170 -0.98 1.09 19.98
CA LYS A 170 0.02 0.59 20.93
C LYS A 170 1.39 1.25 20.75
N GLN A 171 1.79 1.52 19.51
CA GLN A 171 3.05 2.20 19.22
C GLN A 171 2.97 3.69 19.57
N LEU A 172 1.89 4.36 19.16
CA LEU A 172 1.65 5.78 19.45
C LEU A 172 1.61 6.05 20.96
N GLU A 173 0.90 5.23 21.75
CA GLU A 173 0.90 5.36 23.20
C GLU A 173 2.29 5.17 23.82
N LYS A 174 3.04 4.18 23.33
CA LYS A 174 4.43 3.95 23.80
C LYS A 174 5.34 5.15 23.53
N GLU A 175 5.08 5.90 22.46
CA GLU A 175 5.83 7.09 22.08
C GLU A 175 5.23 8.38 22.67
N GLY A 176 4.16 8.29 23.45
CA GLY A 176 3.46 9.46 24.01
C GLY A 176 2.76 10.31 22.96
N LYS A 177 2.45 9.72 21.81
CA LYS A 177 1.77 10.38 20.69
C LYS A 177 0.24 10.16 20.76
N GLU A 178 -0.48 11.00 20.04
CA GLU A 178 -1.93 10.91 19.90
C GLU A 178 -2.36 9.61 19.20
N THR A 179 -3.35 8.91 19.76
CA THR A 179 -3.90 7.67 19.21
C THR A 179 -4.96 7.92 18.13
N LEU A 180 -5.23 6.91 17.33
CA LEU A 180 -6.34 6.88 16.39
C LEU A 180 -7.64 6.47 17.10
N TYR A 181 -8.74 7.06 16.70
CA TYR A 181 -10.09 6.66 17.07
C TYR A 181 -10.69 5.77 15.96
N ALA A 182 -11.22 4.63 16.34
CA ALA A 182 -11.82 3.66 15.42
C ALA A 182 -13.28 4.06 15.12
N VAL A 183 -13.60 4.28 13.86
CA VAL A 183 -14.95 4.54 13.37
C VAL A 183 -15.39 3.34 12.53
N TYR A 184 -16.52 2.75 12.90
CA TYR A 184 -17.15 1.66 12.16
C TYR A 184 -18.32 2.24 11.35
N PRO A 185 -18.21 2.31 10.00
CA PRO A 185 -19.32 2.80 9.18
C PRO A 185 -20.59 1.96 9.42
N VAL A 186 -21.67 2.61 9.86
CA VAL A 186 -22.91 1.89 10.25
C VAL A 186 -23.70 1.33 9.07
N ASP A 187 -23.42 1.83 7.87
CA ASP A 187 -24.00 1.37 6.62
C ASP A 187 -23.39 0.06 6.12
N GLY A 188 -22.17 -0.32 6.57
CA GLY A 188 -21.60 -1.63 6.31
C GLY A 188 -20.09 -1.65 6.48
N VAL A 189 -19.56 -2.79 6.92
CA VAL A 189 -18.14 -3.01 7.18
C VAL A 189 -17.68 -4.26 6.44
N ALA A 190 -16.55 -4.17 5.76
CA ALA A 190 -15.92 -5.35 5.14
C ALA A 190 -15.26 -6.21 6.23
N ILE A 191 -15.72 -7.42 6.39
CA ILE A 191 -15.11 -8.38 7.30
C ILE A 191 -14.04 -9.15 6.55
N SER A 192 -12.82 -8.99 6.99
CA SER A 192 -11.67 -9.74 6.47
C SER A 192 -11.44 -10.98 7.33
N ASP A 193 -11.59 -12.13 6.74
CA ASP A 193 -11.25 -13.41 7.35
C ASP A 193 -9.78 -13.78 7.08
N ASN A 194 -9.23 -14.62 7.96
CA ASN A 194 -7.89 -15.18 7.80
C ASN A 194 -8.00 -16.69 7.60
N PRO A 195 -8.29 -17.15 6.38
CA PRO A 195 -8.44 -18.55 6.09
C PRO A 195 -7.10 -19.27 6.14
N PHE A 196 -7.10 -20.41 6.82
CA PHE A 196 -6.01 -21.35 6.85
C PHE A 196 -6.40 -22.55 5.98
N VAL A 197 -5.66 -22.78 4.90
CA VAL A 197 -6.04 -23.75 3.87
C VAL A 197 -4.87 -24.66 3.50
N PHE A 198 -5.15 -25.94 3.32
CA PHE A 198 -4.16 -26.90 2.84
C PHE A 198 -4.07 -26.87 1.32
N ILE A 199 -2.85 -26.67 0.79
CA ILE A 199 -2.58 -26.90 -0.63
C ILE A 199 -2.23 -28.34 -0.81
N ASP A 200 -3.16 -29.09 -1.42
CA ASP A 200 -3.05 -30.54 -1.57
C ASP A 200 -1.96 -30.91 -2.58
N ASN A 201 -0.89 -31.48 -2.05
CA ASN A 201 0.22 -32.05 -2.81
C ASN A 201 0.32 -33.56 -2.67
N LYS A 202 -0.76 -34.23 -2.24
CA LYS A 202 -0.86 -35.68 -2.01
C LYS A 202 0.14 -36.23 -0.97
N ASN A 203 0.49 -35.43 0.04
CA ASN A 203 1.39 -35.80 1.11
C ASN A 203 0.64 -35.87 2.44
N GLU A 204 0.28 -37.09 2.86
CA GLU A 204 -0.52 -37.33 4.07
C GLU A 204 0.15 -36.79 5.34
N LYS A 205 1.48 -36.98 5.50
CA LYS A 205 2.20 -36.45 6.68
C LYS A 205 2.09 -34.93 6.79
N LYS A 206 2.16 -34.22 5.64
CA LYS A 206 1.97 -32.78 5.65
C LYS A 206 0.54 -32.39 5.99
N LYS A 207 -0.43 -33.18 5.56
CA LYS A 207 -1.83 -33.00 5.90
C LYS A 207 -2.11 -33.19 7.38
N GLU A 208 -1.54 -34.20 8.00
CA GLU A 208 -1.62 -34.44 9.46
C GLU A 208 -1.05 -33.27 10.26
N ILE A 209 0.14 -32.75 9.88
CA ILE A 209 0.74 -31.57 10.52
C ILE A 209 -0.16 -30.33 10.32
N PHE A 210 -0.68 -30.13 9.11
CA PHE A 210 -1.60 -29.03 8.83
C PHE A 210 -2.84 -29.11 9.72
N ASN A 211 -3.46 -30.29 9.85
CA ASN A 211 -4.65 -30.47 10.67
C ASN A 211 -4.36 -30.16 12.15
N SER A 212 -3.23 -30.63 12.68
CA SER A 212 -2.84 -30.36 14.07
C SER A 212 -2.63 -28.85 14.33
N ILE A 213 -2.02 -28.12 13.37
CA ILE A 213 -1.86 -26.67 13.47
C ILE A 213 -3.23 -25.98 13.38
N GLN A 214 -4.10 -26.41 12.47
CA GLN A 214 -5.43 -25.83 12.32
C GLN A 214 -6.27 -26.03 13.59
N GLU A 215 -6.27 -27.21 14.16
CA GLU A 215 -6.97 -27.53 15.42
C GLU A 215 -6.45 -26.66 16.57
N TYR A 216 -5.11 -26.49 16.67
CA TYR A 216 -4.53 -25.59 17.68
C TYR A 216 -4.98 -24.14 17.48
N LEU A 217 -4.91 -23.61 16.26
CA LEU A 217 -5.35 -22.25 15.97
C LEU A 217 -6.84 -22.02 16.29
N LEU A 218 -7.67 -23.05 16.16
CA LEU A 218 -9.11 -22.99 16.46
C LEU A 218 -9.44 -23.32 17.92
N SER A 219 -8.47 -23.80 18.69
CA SER A 219 -8.64 -24.10 20.13
C SER A 219 -8.83 -22.82 20.96
N GLY A 220 -9.31 -22.97 22.19
CA GLY A 220 -9.43 -21.82 23.11
C GLY A 220 -8.12 -21.10 23.36
N GLU A 221 -7.01 -21.86 23.48
CA GLU A 221 -5.66 -21.29 23.65
C GLU A 221 -5.22 -20.52 22.39
N GLY A 222 -5.34 -21.11 21.21
CA GLY A 222 -5.00 -20.45 19.95
C GLY A 222 -5.84 -19.18 19.71
N GLN A 223 -7.14 -19.23 20.03
CA GLN A 223 -8.02 -18.06 19.91
C GLN A 223 -7.65 -16.95 20.92
N GLN A 224 -7.19 -17.30 22.12
CA GLN A 224 -6.71 -16.30 23.08
C GLN A 224 -5.44 -15.59 22.59
N ILE A 225 -4.51 -16.32 21.96
CA ILE A 225 -3.31 -15.74 21.34
C ILE A 225 -3.71 -14.75 20.22
N LEU A 226 -4.70 -15.11 19.39
CA LEU A 226 -5.20 -14.26 18.34
C LEU A 226 -5.88 -13.00 18.89
N LEU A 227 -6.68 -13.11 19.94
CA LEU A 227 -7.24 -11.95 20.67
C LEU A 227 -6.13 -11.04 21.21
N ASN A 228 -5.10 -11.61 21.82
CA ASN A 228 -3.97 -10.84 22.34
C ASN A 228 -3.18 -10.10 21.23
N SER A 229 -3.30 -10.56 19.99
CA SER A 229 -2.75 -9.87 18.82
C SER A 229 -3.69 -8.83 18.19
N GLY A 230 -4.85 -8.56 18.80
CA GLY A 230 -5.84 -7.60 18.29
C GLY A 230 -6.74 -8.14 17.18
N ARG A 231 -6.79 -9.47 16.99
CA ARG A 231 -7.67 -10.12 16.02
C ARG A 231 -8.92 -10.66 16.71
N ARG A 232 -10.07 -10.51 16.08
CA ARG A 232 -11.31 -11.13 16.57
C ARG A 232 -11.27 -12.65 16.29
N THR A 233 -11.99 -13.41 17.11
CA THR A 233 -12.13 -14.85 16.93
C THR A 233 -12.76 -15.22 15.58
N TRP A 234 -12.52 -16.43 15.10
CA TRP A 234 -13.04 -16.91 13.81
C TRP A 234 -14.57 -16.86 13.69
N TYR A 235 -15.29 -16.91 14.82
CA TYR A 235 -16.77 -16.81 14.87
C TYR A 235 -17.27 -15.36 15.00
N GLY A 236 -16.43 -14.37 14.76
CA GLY A 236 -16.83 -12.98 14.57
C GLY A 236 -16.95 -12.13 15.83
N GLY A 237 -16.61 -12.69 17.01
CA GLY A 237 -16.72 -11.98 18.27
C GLY A 237 -15.40 -11.78 18.98
N VAL A 238 -15.50 -11.15 20.13
CA VAL A 238 -14.53 -11.19 21.20
C VAL A 238 -15.18 -11.90 22.38
N ASN A 239 -14.44 -12.74 23.07
CA ASN A 239 -14.96 -13.38 24.28
C ASN A 239 -14.80 -12.45 25.49
N ASN A 240 -15.37 -12.85 26.64
CA ASN A 240 -15.29 -12.07 27.89
C ASN A 240 -13.85 -11.92 28.42
N ASN A 241 -12.89 -12.70 27.90
CA ASN A 241 -11.46 -12.64 28.24
C ASN A 241 -10.66 -11.78 27.26
N ALA A 242 -11.31 -11.04 26.35
CA ALA A 242 -10.60 -10.12 25.46
C ALA A 242 -9.89 -9.03 26.28
N PRO A 243 -8.59 -8.82 26.08
CA PRO A 243 -7.83 -7.84 26.83
C PRO A 243 -8.35 -6.43 26.54
N LYS A 244 -8.75 -5.69 27.59
CA LYS A 244 -9.29 -4.33 27.45
C LYS A 244 -8.24 -3.29 27.07
N ASP A 245 -6.99 -3.55 27.31
CA ASP A 245 -5.85 -2.75 26.85
C ASP A 245 -5.58 -2.93 25.36
N ILE A 246 -6.09 -4.01 24.77
CA ILE A 246 -5.99 -4.30 23.33
C ILE A 246 -7.25 -3.85 22.61
N PHE A 247 -8.41 -4.33 23.04
CA PHE A 247 -9.71 -3.86 22.55
C PHE A 247 -10.17 -2.67 23.38
N ASN A 248 -9.42 -1.56 23.28
CA ASN A 248 -9.57 -0.41 24.15
C ASN A 248 -10.75 0.48 23.71
N PRO A 249 -11.80 0.64 24.55
CA PRO A 249 -12.94 1.48 24.19
C PRO A 249 -12.60 2.97 24.05
N ASN A 250 -11.52 3.45 24.69
CA ASN A 250 -11.06 4.83 24.52
C ASN A 250 -10.52 5.12 23.10
N TRP A 251 -10.19 4.08 22.36
CA TRP A 251 -9.83 4.14 20.94
C TRP A 251 -11.06 4.01 20.02
N GLY A 252 -12.29 3.99 20.58
CA GLY A 252 -13.51 3.76 19.82
C GLY A 252 -13.73 2.30 19.41
N ILE A 253 -12.90 1.35 19.91
CA ILE A 253 -13.05 -0.06 19.59
C ILE A 253 -14.23 -0.64 20.33
N ASN A 254 -15.27 -1.00 19.58
CA ASN A 254 -16.49 -1.55 20.12
C ASN A 254 -16.55 -3.07 19.96
N THR A 255 -16.54 -3.78 21.09
CA THR A 255 -16.60 -5.24 21.13
C THR A 255 -17.99 -5.79 21.42
N THR A 256 -18.96 -4.93 21.73
CA THR A 256 -20.33 -5.30 22.15
C THR A 256 -21.39 -5.01 21.10
N GLU A 257 -21.13 -4.07 20.18
CA GLU A 257 -22.06 -3.76 19.11
C GLU A 257 -21.93 -4.74 17.93
N TYR A 258 -23.07 -4.99 17.31
CA TYR A 258 -23.11 -5.76 16.07
C TYR A 258 -22.51 -4.93 14.93
N ILE A 259 -21.52 -5.51 14.25
CA ILE A 259 -20.93 -4.96 13.04
C ILE A 259 -21.73 -5.52 11.85
N SER A 260 -22.40 -4.66 11.09
CA SER A 260 -23.12 -5.07 9.87
C SER A 260 -22.13 -5.37 8.74
N PRO A 261 -21.98 -6.64 8.31
CA PRO A 261 -21.04 -6.96 7.26
C PRO A 261 -21.60 -6.61 5.87
N ILE A 262 -20.76 -6.07 4.97
CA ILE A 262 -21.08 -6.09 3.55
C ILE A 262 -21.01 -7.53 3.02
N LYS A 263 -21.78 -7.85 1.98
CA LYS A 263 -21.63 -9.11 1.25
C LYS A 263 -20.72 -8.92 0.05
N TYR A 264 -19.63 -9.68 0.01
CA TYR A 264 -18.71 -9.63 -1.12
C TYR A 264 -19.39 -10.11 -2.41
N PRO A 265 -19.26 -9.37 -3.51
CA PRO A 265 -19.84 -9.73 -4.80
C PRO A 265 -19.10 -10.90 -5.45
N SER A 266 -19.59 -11.32 -6.62
CA SER A 266 -18.89 -12.33 -7.43
C SER A 266 -17.51 -11.85 -7.88
N LEU A 267 -16.60 -12.78 -8.17
CA LEU A 267 -15.25 -12.45 -8.64
C LEU A 267 -15.27 -11.59 -9.93
N ALA A 268 -16.25 -11.79 -10.81
CA ALA A 268 -16.42 -10.98 -12.01
C ALA A 268 -16.68 -9.51 -11.66
N VAL A 269 -17.58 -9.24 -10.70
CA VAL A 269 -17.90 -7.89 -10.24
C VAL A 269 -16.72 -7.27 -9.47
N ILE A 270 -16.00 -8.07 -8.66
CA ILE A 270 -14.78 -7.59 -8.00
C ILE A 270 -13.75 -7.13 -9.04
N ASN A 271 -13.48 -7.93 -10.06
CA ASN A 271 -12.54 -7.57 -11.11
C ASN A 271 -12.96 -6.32 -11.88
N GLU A 272 -14.25 -6.21 -12.24
CA GLU A 272 -14.82 -5.01 -12.89
C GLU A 272 -14.63 -3.77 -11.98
N ALA A 273 -14.92 -3.89 -10.70
CA ALA A 273 -14.75 -2.80 -9.74
C ALA A 273 -13.27 -2.38 -9.61
N LEU A 274 -12.33 -3.32 -9.56
CA LEU A 274 -10.89 -3.02 -9.47
C LEU A 274 -10.37 -2.33 -10.76
N VAL A 275 -10.88 -2.74 -11.93
CA VAL A 275 -10.60 -2.05 -13.20
C VAL A 275 -11.08 -0.59 -13.12
N LEU A 276 -12.32 -0.36 -12.66
CA LEU A 276 -12.87 1.00 -12.52
C LEU A 276 -12.06 1.83 -11.50
N TYR A 277 -11.63 1.23 -10.39
CA TYR A 277 -10.73 1.94 -9.47
C TYR A 277 -9.48 2.45 -10.19
N GLN A 278 -8.78 1.57 -10.89
CA GLN A 278 -7.53 1.91 -11.57
C GLN A 278 -7.71 2.93 -12.70
N THR A 279 -8.80 2.83 -13.47
CA THR A 279 -8.99 3.64 -14.68
C THR A 279 -9.77 4.93 -14.43
N GLU A 280 -10.72 4.93 -13.48
CA GLU A 280 -11.61 6.07 -13.29
C GLU A 280 -11.52 6.74 -11.92
N PHE A 281 -11.32 5.99 -10.81
CA PHE A 281 -11.56 6.52 -9.46
C PHE A 281 -10.29 6.89 -8.72
N ARG A 282 -9.19 6.16 -8.90
CA ARG A 282 -7.96 6.51 -8.21
C ARG A 282 -7.50 7.91 -8.56
N LYS A 283 -6.90 8.58 -7.60
CA LYS A 283 -6.25 9.85 -7.83
C LYS A 283 -5.12 9.66 -8.85
N PRO A 284 -4.96 10.55 -9.83
CA PRO A 284 -3.84 10.45 -10.75
C PRO A 284 -2.52 10.64 -10.03
N VAL A 285 -1.46 10.08 -10.58
CA VAL A 285 -0.11 10.19 -10.04
C VAL A 285 0.75 11.12 -10.88
N HIS A 286 1.68 11.81 -10.24
CA HIS A 286 2.80 12.45 -10.90
C HIS A 286 4.08 11.81 -10.38
N VAL A 287 4.72 11.00 -11.21
CA VAL A 287 5.93 10.28 -10.84
C VAL A 287 7.14 10.81 -11.60
N VAL A 288 8.23 11.01 -10.88
CA VAL A 288 9.54 11.34 -11.47
C VAL A 288 10.44 10.12 -11.33
N PHE A 289 10.87 9.55 -12.44
CA PHE A 289 11.88 8.49 -12.48
C PHE A 289 13.27 9.10 -12.63
N CYS A 290 14.10 9.02 -11.60
CA CYS A 290 15.52 9.34 -11.66
C CYS A 290 16.29 8.09 -12.06
N LEU A 291 16.81 8.07 -13.28
CA LEU A 291 17.41 6.89 -13.91
C LEU A 291 18.93 7.07 -14.06
N ASP A 292 19.67 6.12 -13.51
CA ASP A 292 21.12 6.12 -13.52
C ASP A 292 21.68 5.73 -14.90
N TYR A 293 22.52 6.59 -15.42
CA TYR A 293 23.32 6.38 -16.65
C TYR A 293 24.81 6.59 -16.37
N SER A 294 25.27 6.29 -15.16
CA SER A 294 26.70 6.31 -14.81
C SER A 294 27.46 5.16 -15.47
N GLY A 295 28.77 5.19 -15.38
CA GLY A 295 29.63 4.21 -16.05
C GLY A 295 29.45 2.77 -15.56
N SER A 296 29.08 2.56 -14.29
CA SER A 296 28.77 1.24 -13.71
C SER A 296 27.59 0.54 -14.39
N MET A 297 26.64 1.31 -14.92
CA MET A 297 25.49 0.79 -15.65
C MET A 297 25.82 0.12 -16.99
N TYR A 298 27.10 0.16 -17.44
CA TYR A 298 27.48 -0.45 -18.71
C TYR A 298 27.17 -1.96 -18.78
N GLY A 299 26.63 -2.42 -19.90
CA GLY A 299 26.33 -3.83 -20.13
C GLY A 299 24.97 -4.28 -19.63
N SER A 300 24.90 -5.10 -18.57
CA SER A 300 23.64 -5.64 -18.05
C SER A 300 22.75 -4.56 -17.42
N GLY A 301 23.34 -3.60 -16.73
CA GLY A 301 22.64 -2.55 -16.01
C GLY A 301 21.69 -1.75 -16.89
N ILE A 302 22.21 -1.12 -17.93
CA ILE A 302 21.39 -0.32 -18.85
C ILE A 302 20.36 -1.17 -19.60
N LYS A 303 20.68 -2.44 -19.88
CA LYS A 303 19.75 -3.35 -20.54
C LYS A 303 18.56 -3.69 -19.63
N GLU A 304 18.81 -3.99 -18.35
CA GLU A 304 17.76 -4.31 -17.40
C GLU A 304 16.91 -3.09 -17.06
N LEU A 305 17.52 -1.91 -16.89
CA LEU A 305 16.82 -0.64 -16.76
C LEU A 305 15.87 -0.42 -17.95
N THR A 306 16.37 -0.54 -19.15
CA THR A 306 15.60 -0.34 -20.38
C THR A 306 14.41 -1.31 -20.45
N ASN A 307 14.64 -2.61 -20.17
CA ASN A 307 13.58 -3.62 -20.16
C ASN A 307 12.52 -3.34 -19.08
N ALA A 308 12.94 -2.93 -17.90
CA ALA A 308 12.03 -2.61 -16.80
C ALA A 308 11.17 -1.38 -17.14
N MET A 309 11.77 -0.32 -17.67
CA MET A 309 11.05 0.88 -18.10
C MET A 309 10.13 0.62 -19.29
N GLU A 310 10.55 -0.21 -20.26
CA GLU A 310 9.68 -0.65 -21.34
C GLU A 310 8.44 -1.36 -20.80
N TYR A 311 8.62 -2.32 -19.88
CA TYR A 311 7.51 -3.00 -19.24
C TYR A 311 6.56 -2.03 -18.53
N ILE A 312 7.09 -1.07 -17.74
CA ILE A 312 6.29 -0.11 -16.97
C ILE A 312 5.51 0.85 -17.87
N LEU A 313 6.16 1.38 -18.90
CA LEU A 313 5.55 2.37 -19.78
C LEU A 313 4.53 1.76 -20.75
N THR A 314 4.66 0.48 -21.11
CA THR A 314 3.82 -0.18 -22.12
C THR A 314 2.84 -1.20 -21.57
N SER A 315 2.99 -1.59 -20.26
CA SER A 315 2.17 -2.64 -19.66
C SER A 315 0.69 -2.26 -19.57
N THR A 316 -0.17 -3.23 -19.82
CA THR A 316 -1.61 -3.19 -19.53
C THR A 316 -1.97 -3.88 -18.22
N ASP A 317 -0.98 -4.40 -17.48
CA ASP A 317 -1.17 -4.97 -16.15
C ASP A 317 -1.64 -3.88 -15.18
N LEU A 318 -2.81 -4.04 -14.58
CA LEU A 318 -3.40 -3.07 -13.67
C LEU A 318 -2.50 -2.71 -12.49
N THR A 319 -1.56 -3.59 -12.12
CA THR A 319 -0.65 -3.36 -10.99
C THR A 319 0.42 -2.31 -11.30
N VAL A 320 0.72 -2.07 -12.58
CA VAL A 320 1.80 -1.15 -12.99
C VAL A 320 1.36 -0.08 -14.00
N SER A 321 0.24 -0.28 -14.70
CA SER A 321 -0.18 0.59 -15.78
C SER A 321 -0.42 2.04 -15.36
N PHE A 322 0.02 2.95 -16.21
CA PHE A 322 -0.31 4.38 -16.15
C PHE A 322 -1.48 4.68 -17.06
N ASN A 323 -2.42 5.51 -16.59
CA ASN A 323 -3.53 6.01 -17.41
C ASN A 323 -3.18 7.40 -18.01
N ASP A 324 -4.07 7.93 -18.85
CA ASP A 324 -3.83 9.19 -19.56
C ASP A 324 -3.85 10.43 -18.66
N LYS A 325 -4.31 10.30 -17.41
CA LYS A 325 -4.32 11.39 -16.42
C LYS A 325 -3.01 11.46 -15.62
N ASP A 326 -2.20 10.40 -15.68
CA ASP A 326 -0.95 10.34 -14.95
C ASP A 326 0.13 11.17 -15.66
N LYS A 327 0.97 11.83 -14.88
CA LYS A 327 2.15 12.53 -15.36
C LYS A 327 3.40 11.71 -15.08
N ILE A 328 4.25 11.62 -16.07
CA ILE A 328 5.52 10.89 -15.98
C ILE A 328 6.63 11.84 -16.42
N ASP A 329 7.57 12.06 -15.53
CA ASP A 329 8.83 12.73 -15.83
C ASP A 329 9.98 11.75 -15.63
N ILE A 330 11.00 11.88 -16.46
CA ILE A 330 12.22 11.09 -16.38
C ILE A 330 13.40 12.05 -16.29
N VAL A 331 14.23 11.86 -15.30
CA VAL A 331 15.46 12.59 -15.02
C VAL A 331 16.62 11.62 -15.17
N PRO A 332 17.18 11.45 -16.39
CA PRO A 332 18.41 10.68 -16.57
C PRO A 332 19.56 11.44 -15.93
N PHE A 333 20.39 10.74 -15.17
CA PHE A 333 21.56 11.32 -14.53
C PHE A 333 22.83 10.46 -14.69
N GLY A 334 23.96 11.09 -14.58
CA GLY A 334 25.29 10.52 -14.56
C GLY A 334 26.19 11.52 -13.84
N THR A 335 27.18 12.14 -14.49
CA THR A 335 28.03 13.20 -13.91
C THR A 335 27.23 14.40 -13.42
N ARG A 336 26.03 14.60 -13.97
CA ARG A 336 25.03 15.61 -13.62
C ARG A 336 23.65 15.12 -14.03
N VAL A 337 22.61 15.89 -13.80
CA VAL A 337 21.34 15.73 -14.51
C VAL A 337 21.59 15.96 -16.01
N LEU A 338 21.27 14.96 -16.83
CA LEU A 338 21.59 14.94 -18.26
C LEU A 338 20.50 15.62 -19.09
N ASP A 339 19.23 15.41 -18.73
CA ASP A 339 18.05 15.96 -19.40
C ASP A 339 16.81 15.83 -18.48
N ILE A 340 15.67 16.37 -18.93
CA ILE A 340 14.35 16.17 -18.30
C ILE A 340 13.35 15.89 -19.41
N TRP A 341 12.79 14.66 -19.39
CA TRP A 341 11.78 14.23 -20.35
C TRP A 341 10.42 14.13 -19.68
N SER A 342 9.38 14.69 -20.26
CA SER A 342 8.09 14.86 -19.59
C SER A 342 6.90 14.61 -20.51
N THR A 343 5.93 13.82 -20.02
CA THR A 343 4.63 13.70 -20.69
C THR A 343 3.84 15.01 -20.64
N SER A 344 4.03 15.83 -19.61
CA SER A 344 3.42 17.15 -19.48
C SER A 344 3.92 18.15 -20.54
N LYS A 345 5.07 17.86 -21.14
CA LYS A 345 5.66 18.66 -22.25
C LYS A 345 5.33 18.06 -23.62
N GLY A 346 4.34 17.17 -23.71
CA GLY A 346 3.84 16.61 -24.97
C GLY A 346 4.54 15.34 -25.47
N LEU A 347 5.47 14.75 -24.68
CA LEU A 347 6.07 13.47 -25.03
C LEU A 347 5.09 12.32 -24.76
N SER A 348 4.97 11.40 -25.69
CA SER A 348 4.26 10.14 -25.47
C SER A 348 5.12 9.17 -24.65
N LYS A 349 4.49 8.11 -24.10
CA LYS A 349 5.24 7.02 -23.44
C LYS A 349 6.26 6.36 -24.38
N ASN A 350 5.94 6.26 -25.68
CA ASN A 350 6.87 5.75 -26.69
C ASN A 350 8.06 6.69 -26.93
N ASP A 351 7.82 8.02 -26.91
CA ASP A 351 8.92 8.98 -27.00
C ASP A 351 9.85 8.89 -25.80
N LEU A 352 9.29 8.75 -24.59
CA LEU A 352 10.08 8.51 -23.38
C LEU A 352 10.93 7.23 -23.51
N LEU A 353 10.31 6.14 -23.96
CA LEU A 353 11.01 4.87 -24.15
C LEU A 353 12.15 4.97 -25.18
N ASN A 354 11.93 5.68 -26.28
CA ASN A 354 12.98 5.91 -27.27
C ASN A 354 14.14 6.71 -26.66
N LYS A 355 13.85 7.76 -25.90
CA LYS A 355 14.90 8.54 -25.21
C LYS A 355 15.68 7.68 -24.22
N ILE A 356 15.01 6.82 -23.44
CA ILE A 356 15.65 5.87 -22.52
C ILE A 356 16.62 4.93 -23.28
N LYS A 357 16.18 4.36 -24.41
CA LYS A 357 16.97 3.39 -25.20
C LYS A 357 18.23 4.02 -25.81
N TYR A 358 18.20 5.28 -26.15
CA TYR A 358 19.30 5.96 -26.86
C TYR A 358 20.13 6.91 -25.98
N GLN A 359 19.81 7.04 -24.70
CA GLN A 359 20.60 7.85 -23.75
C GLN A 359 22.00 7.25 -23.59
N GLN A 360 23.01 8.10 -23.75
CA GLN A 360 24.40 7.73 -23.57
C GLN A 360 24.78 7.67 -22.10
N LEU A 361 25.70 6.77 -21.76
CA LEU A 361 26.29 6.70 -20.43
C LEU A 361 27.22 7.87 -20.15
N SER A 362 27.41 8.16 -18.88
CA SER A 362 28.27 9.20 -18.32
C SER A 362 29.27 8.56 -17.35
N GLU A 363 30.20 9.33 -16.78
CA GLU A 363 31.31 8.74 -16.01
C GLU A 363 30.97 8.51 -14.53
N THR A 364 30.29 9.46 -13.87
CA THR A 364 30.05 9.49 -12.41
C THR A 364 28.57 9.51 -12.07
N THR A 365 28.22 9.50 -10.77
CA THR A 365 26.86 9.28 -10.25
C THR A 365 26.42 10.50 -9.44
N ALA A 366 25.63 11.40 -10.03
CA ALA A 366 25.06 12.60 -9.39
C ALA A 366 23.64 12.32 -8.81
N LEU A 367 23.53 11.28 -8.01
CA LEU A 367 22.27 10.77 -7.43
C LEU A 367 21.51 11.85 -6.65
N TYR A 368 22.19 12.60 -5.77
CA TYR A 368 21.54 13.64 -4.96
C TYR A 368 20.98 14.77 -5.82
N TYR A 369 21.68 15.17 -6.89
CA TYR A 369 21.19 16.21 -7.80
C TYR A 369 20.00 15.73 -8.63
N ALA A 370 19.95 14.45 -9.00
CA ALA A 370 18.78 13.89 -9.67
C ALA A 370 17.55 13.89 -8.74
N ALA A 371 17.73 13.52 -7.47
CA ALA A 371 16.66 13.59 -6.47
C ALA A 371 16.20 15.04 -6.21
N ILE A 372 17.11 16.00 -6.11
CA ILE A 372 16.82 17.43 -5.98
C ILE A 372 16.01 17.94 -7.18
N GLU A 373 16.41 17.59 -8.40
CA GLU A 373 15.66 17.96 -9.62
C GLU A 373 14.24 17.38 -9.61
N GLY A 374 14.09 16.11 -9.20
CA GLY A 374 12.78 15.48 -9.02
C GLY A 374 11.91 16.24 -8.01
N LEU A 375 12.49 16.67 -6.88
CA LEU A 375 11.83 17.52 -5.90
C LEU A 375 11.43 18.87 -6.49
N ASP A 376 12.28 19.50 -7.30
CA ASP A 376 11.99 20.78 -7.97
C ASP A 376 10.81 20.65 -8.95
N ILE A 377 10.74 19.57 -9.69
CA ILE A 377 9.62 19.27 -10.58
C ILE A 377 8.32 19.13 -9.76
N LEU A 378 8.31 18.27 -8.74
CA LEU A 378 7.11 17.94 -7.99
C LEU A 378 6.69 19.03 -6.99
N SER A 379 7.60 19.87 -6.54
CA SER A 379 7.27 20.98 -5.64
C SER A 379 6.28 21.96 -6.25
N LYS A 380 6.26 22.07 -7.58
CA LYS A 380 5.36 22.94 -8.37
C LYS A 380 3.98 22.33 -8.60
N GLU A 381 3.81 21.02 -8.31
CA GLU A 381 2.55 20.31 -8.54
C GLU A 381 1.50 20.63 -7.48
N ASN A 382 0.24 20.55 -7.85
CA ASN A 382 -0.86 20.68 -6.90
C ASN A 382 -1.16 19.34 -6.22
N ASN A 383 -0.84 19.22 -4.92
CA ASN A 383 -1.05 17.99 -4.13
C ASN A 383 -2.51 17.57 -4.00
N THR A 384 -3.47 18.48 -4.26
CA THR A 384 -4.90 18.13 -4.25
C THR A 384 -5.29 17.33 -5.49
N GLU A 385 -4.56 17.48 -6.60
CA GLU A 385 -4.87 16.82 -7.87
C GLU A 385 -4.09 15.54 -8.10
N TYR A 386 -2.83 15.49 -7.64
CA TYR A 386 -1.93 14.36 -7.89
C TYR A 386 -1.40 13.76 -6.59
N VAL A 387 -1.13 12.44 -6.62
CA VAL A 387 -0.22 11.81 -5.68
C VAL A 387 1.17 11.87 -6.31
N SER A 388 2.12 12.52 -5.62
CA SER A 388 3.46 12.77 -6.14
C SER A 388 4.49 11.86 -5.49
N SER A 389 5.42 11.32 -6.28
CA SER A 389 6.54 10.52 -5.77
C SER A 389 7.74 10.54 -6.72
N ILE A 390 8.93 10.29 -6.18
CA ILE A 390 10.15 10.06 -6.94
C ILE A 390 10.50 8.58 -6.86
N VAL A 391 10.90 7.99 -7.98
CA VAL A 391 11.50 6.66 -8.04
C VAL A 391 12.95 6.82 -8.46
N LEU A 392 13.85 6.60 -7.51
CA LEU A 392 15.28 6.74 -7.69
C LEU A 392 15.91 5.37 -7.91
N MET A 393 16.62 5.19 -9.02
CA MET A 393 17.26 3.94 -9.36
C MET A 393 18.75 4.15 -9.61
N THR A 394 19.58 3.36 -8.92
CA THR A 394 21.03 3.41 -9.05
C THR A 394 21.66 2.04 -8.77
N ASP A 395 22.81 1.77 -9.38
CA ASP A 395 23.66 0.62 -9.12
C ASP A 395 24.95 0.98 -8.35
N GLY A 396 25.12 2.24 -7.96
CA GLY A 396 26.34 2.72 -7.33
C GLY A 396 26.14 3.79 -6.26
N LEU A 397 27.27 4.12 -5.61
CA LEU A 397 27.35 5.22 -4.64
C LEU A 397 27.34 6.58 -5.33
N ALA A 398 26.81 7.58 -4.66
CA ALA A 398 26.90 8.96 -5.12
C ALA A 398 28.36 9.44 -5.12
N ASN A 399 28.81 9.95 -6.26
CA ASN A 399 30.13 10.57 -6.39
C ASN A 399 30.05 12.10 -6.45
N VAL A 400 28.86 12.64 -6.73
CA VAL A 400 28.61 14.06 -6.92
C VAL A 400 27.39 14.50 -6.11
N GLY A 401 27.52 15.61 -5.39
CA GLY A 401 26.52 16.09 -4.46
C GLY A 401 26.60 15.42 -3.08
N THR A 402 25.73 15.83 -2.17
CA THR A 402 25.73 15.36 -0.77
C THR A 402 24.31 15.17 -0.25
N PHE A 403 24.14 14.24 0.67
CA PHE A 403 22.88 14.05 1.41
C PHE A 403 22.40 15.35 2.09
N ARG A 404 23.33 16.18 2.59
CA ARG A 404 23.01 17.46 3.23
C ARG A 404 22.30 18.41 2.26
N GLU A 405 22.73 18.48 1.00
CA GLU A 405 22.10 19.32 -0.02
C GLU A 405 20.67 18.82 -0.31
N LEU A 406 20.47 17.53 -0.46
CA LEU A 406 19.16 16.92 -0.63
C LEU A 406 18.25 17.20 0.58
N LYS A 407 18.76 17.02 1.80
CA LYS A 407 18.02 17.29 3.03
C LYS A 407 17.56 18.73 3.10
N ASN A 408 18.48 19.69 2.90
CA ASN A 408 18.15 21.12 2.90
C ASN A 408 17.06 21.44 1.86
N LYS A 409 17.15 20.84 0.68
CA LYS A 409 16.16 21.00 -0.37
C LYS A 409 14.80 20.44 0.05
N TYR A 410 14.74 19.20 0.56
CA TYR A 410 13.51 18.57 0.99
C TYR A 410 12.81 19.36 2.10
N GLU A 411 13.54 19.80 3.11
CA GLU A 411 13.02 20.60 4.22
C GLU A 411 12.48 21.98 3.74
N SER A 412 13.08 22.57 2.70
CA SER A 412 12.65 23.85 2.14
C SER A 412 11.31 23.81 1.39
N ILE A 413 10.88 22.63 0.94
CA ILE A 413 9.70 22.49 0.07
C ILE A 413 8.38 22.52 0.86
N ASN A 414 8.38 22.18 2.13
CA ASN A 414 7.19 22.04 2.99
C ASN A 414 6.07 21.20 2.34
N LYS A 415 6.45 20.12 1.66
CA LYS A 415 5.57 19.14 1.03
C LYS A 415 6.12 17.74 1.25
N GLU A 416 5.24 16.80 1.54
CA GLU A 416 5.61 15.39 1.61
C GLU A 416 5.71 14.82 0.18
N ILE A 417 6.93 14.58 -0.27
CA ILE A 417 7.24 13.94 -1.56
C ILE A 417 8.15 12.75 -1.26
N PRO A 418 7.61 11.52 -1.21
CA PRO A 418 8.42 10.34 -0.92
C PRO A 418 9.38 10.03 -2.05
N ILE A 419 10.59 9.61 -1.69
CA ILE A 419 11.57 9.06 -2.60
C ILE A 419 11.65 7.56 -2.37
N TYR A 420 11.20 6.79 -3.34
CA TYR A 420 11.32 5.33 -3.39
C TYR A 420 12.58 4.97 -4.12
N SER A 421 13.48 4.28 -3.45
CA SER A 421 14.76 3.88 -4.04
C SER A 421 14.73 2.41 -4.47
N ILE A 422 15.29 2.10 -5.62
CA ILE A 422 15.48 0.73 -6.10
C ILE A 422 16.97 0.46 -6.18
N THR A 423 17.47 -0.48 -5.38
CA THR A 423 18.84 -0.98 -5.46
C THR A 423 19.00 -1.86 -6.68
N PHE A 424 20.13 -1.73 -7.35
CA PHE A 424 20.46 -2.48 -8.54
C PHE A 424 21.97 -2.80 -8.52
N GLY A 425 22.42 -3.87 -9.21
CA GLY A 425 23.85 -4.23 -9.20
C GLY A 425 24.43 -4.35 -7.78
N ASP A 426 25.58 -3.71 -7.55
CA ASP A 426 26.32 -3.72 -6.28
C ASP A 426 26.04 -2.46 -5.42
N ALA A 427 24.90 -1.79 -5.60
CA ALA A 427 24.54 -0.57 -4.89
C ALA A 427 24.64 -0.72 -3.36
N ASP A 428 25.23 0.29 -2.71
CA ASP A 428 25.19 0.42 -1.25
C ASP A 428 23.81 0.92 -0.81
N GLU A 429 23.14 0.15 0.05
CA GLU A 429 21.82 0.50 0.54
C GLU A 429 21.84 1.64 1.56
N SER A 430 22.97 1.96 2.19
CA SER A 430 23.04 2.92 3.29
C SER A 430 22.60 4.33 2.87
N GLU A 431 23.09 4.84 1.74
CA GLU A 431 22.68 6.15 1.21
C GLU A 431 21.19 6.18 0.85
N LEU A 432 20.68 5.09 0.25
CA LEU A 432 19.28 4.99 -0.16
C LEU A 432 18.34 4.86 1.04
N LEU A 433 18.79 4.22 2.12
CA LEU A 433 18.04 4.15 3.38
C LEU A 433 17.93 5.54 4.02
N GLU A 434 19.02 6.31 4.10
CA GLU A 434 18.98 7.70 4.61
C GLU A 434 18.02 8.59 3.81
N ILE A 435 18.01 8.49 2.48
CA ILE A 435 17.09 9.21 1.61
C ILE A 435 15.63 8.80 1.87
N SER A 436 15.40 7.49 2.00
CA SER A 436 14.07 6.95 2.24
C SER A 436 13.53 7.33 3.62
N GLU A 437 14.36 7.30 4.65
CA GLU A 437 14.00 7.74 6.01
C GLU A 437 13.67 9.24 6.05
N LEU A 438 14.49 10.08 5.40
CA LEU A 438 14.25 11.53 5.31
C LEU A 438 12.88 11.85 4.67
N THR A 439 12.48 11.08 3.67
CA THR A 439 11.35 11.43 2.79
C THR A 439 10.10 10.58 3.00
N ASN A 440 10.06 9.75 4.06
CA ASN A 440 9.01 8.73 4.27
C ASN A 440 8.84 7.83 3.04
N GLY A 441 9.95 7.51 2.38
CA GLY A 441 10.04 6.60 1.26
C GLY A 441 10.30 5.16 1.68
N LYS A 442 10.81 4.37 0.75
CA LYS A 442 11.19 2.97 0.97
C LYS A 442 12.24 2.52 -0.03
N VAL A 443 13.16 1.64 0.41
CA VAL A 443 14.11 0.97 -0.47
C VAL A 443 13.56 -0.38 -0.93
N PHE A 444 13.71 -0.69 -2.20
CA PHE A 444 13.30 -1.94 -2.84
C PHE A 444 14.50 -2.64 -3.46
N ASP A 445 14.63 -3.93 -3.20
CA ASP A 445 15.68 -4.75 -3.79
C ASP A 445 15.33 -5.12 -5.25
N GLY A 446 16.06 -4.56 -6.19
CA GLY A 446 15.96 -4.81 -7.63
C GLY A 446 17.07 -5.72 -8.17
N ARG A 447 18.04 -6.14 -7.35
CA ARG A 447 19.21 -6.93 -7.77
C ARG A 447 18.87 -8.27 -8.41
N THR A 448 17.80 -8.90 -7.95
CA THR A 448 17.34 -10.20 -8.51
C THR A 448 16.33 -10.05 -9.64
N ASN A 449 15.50 -9.01 -9.60
CA ASN A 449 14.47 -8.74 -10.60
C ASN A 449 14.00 -7.29 -10.52
N LEU A 450 14.59 -6.44 -11.34
CA LEU A 450 14.31 -5.02 -11.39
C LEU A 450 12.83 -4.72 -11.73
N THR A 451 12.26 -5.45 -12.69
CA THR A 451 10.83 -5.31 -13.05
C THR A 451 9.91 -5.60 -11.86
N ALA A 452 10.23 -6.61 -11.04
CA ALA A 452 9.45 -6.93 -9.85
C ALA A 452 9.57 -5.84 -8.77
N ALA A 453 10.75 -5.22 -8.61
CA ALA A 453 10.95 -4.09 -7.71
C ALA A 453 10.10 -2.88 -8.14
N PHE A 454 10.11 -2.52 -9.41
CA PHE A 454 9.25 -1.47 -9.94
C PHE A 454 7.74 -1.76 -9.75
N LYS A 455 7.30 -3.01 -9.95
CA LYS A 455 5.91 -3.39 -9.63
C LYS A 455 5.54 -3.11 -8.19
N LYS A 456 6.45 -3.43 -7.26
CA LYS A 456 6.23 -3.13 -5.83
C LYS A 456 6.13 -1.62 -5.59
N VAL A 457 7.05 -0.82 -6.15
CA VAL A 457 7.03 0.64 -6.02
C VAL A 457 5.69 1.22 -6.48
N ARG A 458 5.11 0.72 -7.59
CA ARG A 458 3.79 1.19 -8.07
C ARG A 458 2.64 0.98 -7.08
N GLY A 459 2.79 0.06 -6.13
CA GLY A 459 1.83 -0.12 -5.05
C GLY A 459 1.74 1.06 -4.08
N TYR A 460 2.77 1.91 -4.03
CA TYR A 460 2.91 3.02 -3.07
C TYR A 460 2.53 4.41 -3.65
N ASN A 461 2.03 4.43 -4.83
CA ASN A 461 1.66 5.68 -5.54
C ASN A 461 0.15 5.85 -5.66
#